data_f01852b870e1ba87d7f471fc272cbc60
#
_entry.id   f01852b870e1ba87d7f471fc272cbc60
#
_cell.length_a   1.000
_cell.length_b   1.000
_cell.length_c   1.000
_cell.angle_alpha   90.00
_cell.angle_beta   90.00
_cell.angle_gamma   90.00
#
_symmetry.space_group_name_H-M   'P 1'
#
loop_
_entity.id
_entity.type
_entity.pdbx_description
1 polymer ?
#
loop_
_entity_poly.entity_id
_entity_poly.type
_entity_poly.pdbx_seq_one_letter_code
_entity_poly.pdbx_strand_id
1 'polypeptide(L)'
;MKKPYVKTKDEQLRGTNHNFDAIVYKLHGDVENPEDAVITRSDYEEFGYNKRKLFREVLEGDLLTKIFLFLGFSFEDPNFNYVIGRLRVLLDEKNTRKHYWIMKKVQNTVENSEYKKAKQELQIEDLNRYGIFTCLVNDYNEITEILSILVDRY
;
A
#
# COMPACT_ATOMS: atom_id res chain seq x y z
N MET A 1 5.23 16.90 -19.71
CA MET A 1 4.94 15.94 -18.64
C MET A 1 6.20 15.12 -18.42
N LYS A 2 6.81 15.20 -17.26
CA LYS A 2 8.00 14.41 -16.95
C LYS A 2 7.61 12.95 -16.78
N LYS A 3 8.43 12.02 -17.27
CA LYS A 3 8.15 10.59 -17.12
C LYS A 3 8.53 10.13 -15.72
N PRO A 4 7.72 9.30 -15.04
CA PRO A 4 8.11 8.70 -13.78
C PRO A 4 9.27 7.71 -14.02
N TYR A 5 10.14 7.58 -13.03
CA TYR A 5 11.15 6.52 -13.02
C TYR A 5 10.56 5.25 -12.42
N VAL A 6 10.50 4.18 -13.22
CA VAL A 6 9.93 2.90 -12.78
C VAL A 6 11.05 1.97 -12.34
N LYS A 7 10.97 1.46 -11.12
CA LYS A 7 11.91 0.49 -10.54
C LYS A 7 11.24 -0.89 -10.47
N THR A 8 11.81 -1.82 -11.20
CA THR A 8 11.35 -3.21 -11.31
C THR A 8 12.37 -4.22 -10.80
N LYS A 9 13.66 -3.85 -10.72
CA LYS A 9 14.78 -4.71 -10.33
C LYS A 9 15.52 -4.14 -9.12
N ASP A 10 16.05 -5.02 -8.29
CA ASP A 10 16.79 -4.69 -7.07
C ASP A 10 18.00 -3.75 -7.31
N GLU A 11 18.70 -3.92 -8.45
CA GLU A 11 19.85 -3.07 -8.80
C GLU A 11 19.43 -1.61 -8.96
N GLN A 12 18.21 -1.33 -9.44
CA GLN A 12 17.68 0.01 -9.62
C GLN A 12 17.39 0.73 -8.30
N LEU A 13 17.26 -0.03 -7.19
CA LEU A 13 17.02 0.55 -5.86
C LEU A 13 18.27 1.22 -5.27
N ARG A 14 19.45 0.82 -5.72
CA ARG A 14 20.75 1.33 -5.22
C ARG A 14 21.10 2.73 -5.71
N GLY A 15 20.43 3.21 -6.76
CA GLY A 15 20.70 4.52 -7.37
C GLY A 15 19.88 5.64 -6.75
N THR A 16 20.52 6.76 -6.42
CA THR A 16 19.84 8.02 -6.10
C THR A 16 19.52 8.75 -7.42
N ASN A 17 18.24 8.83 -7.77
CA ASN A 17 17.81 9.56 -8.95
C ASN A 17 17.14 10.86 -8.53
N HIS A 18 17.90 11.95 -8.57
CA HIS A 18 17.43 13.28 -8.19
C HIS A 18 16.63 14.03 -9.27
N ASN A 19 16.50 13.46 -10.49
CA ASN A 19 15.93 14.16 -11.65
C ASN A 19 14.53 13.71 -12.05
N PHE A 20 13.81 12.98 -11.20
CA PHE A 20 12.46 12.49 -11.49
C PHE A 20 11.43 13.08 -10.52
N ASP A 21 10.28 13.49 -11.05
CA ASP A 21 9.18 14.03 -10.24
C ASP A 21 8.46 12.94 -9.45
N ALA A 22 8.51 11.70 -9.93
CA ALA A 22 7.90 10.54 -9.29
C ALA A 22 8.72 9.28 -9.51
N ILE A 23 8.72 8.40 -8.51
CA ILE A 23 9.30 7.05 -8.59
C ILE A 23 8.18 6.04 -8.40
N VAL A 24 8.07 5.08 -9.31
CA VAL A 24 7.12 3.97 -9.23
C VAL A 24 7.88 2.70 -8.87
N TYR A 25 7.55 2.08 -7.75
CA TYR A 25 8.09 0.78 -7.34
C TYR A 25 7.09 -0.31 -7.70
N LYS A 26 7.47 -1.23 -8.59
CA LYS A 26 6.68 -2.43 -8.88
C LYS A 26 7.12 -3.57 -7.93
N LEU A 27 6.52 -3.62 -6.74
CA LEU A 27 6.91 -4.55 -5.68
C LEU A 27 6.82 -6.02 -6.10
N HIS A 28 5.80 -6.38 -6.87
CA HIS A 28 5.58 -7.74 -7.35
C HIS A 28 6.15 -8.01 -8.76
N GLY A 29 6.98 -7.11 -9.28
CA GLY A 29 7.63 -7.29 -10.58
C GLY A 29 6.86 -6.73 -11.75
N ASP A 30 7.25 -7.14 -12.94
CA ASP A 30 6.72 -6.66 -14.21
C ASP A 30 6.54 -7.80 -15.20
N VAL A 31 5.58 -7.65 -16.11
CA VAL A 31 5.33 -8.60 -17.23
C VAL A 31 6.51 -8.71 -18.20
N GLU A 32 7.36 -7.68 -18.27
CA GLU A 32 8.57 -7.69 -19.09
C GLU A 32 9.69 -8.57 -18.51
N ASN A 33 9.60 -8.93 -17.21
CA ASN A 33 10.54 -9.81 -16.52
C ASN A 33 9.75 -10.80 -15.65
N PRO A 34 9.07 -11.78 -16.27
CA PRO A 34 8.16 -12.69 -15.56
C PRO A 34 8.88 -13.61 -14.57
N GLU A 35 10.17 -13.88 -14.76
CA GLU A 35 10.99 -14.67 -13.84
C GLU A 35 11.18 -14.01 -12.47
N ASP A 36 11.14 -12.68 -12.43
CA ASP A 36 11.22 -11.89 -11.19
C ASP A 36 9.86 -11.57 -10.59
N ALA A 37 8.77 -11.91 -11.28
CA ALA A 37 7.43 -11.59 -10.83
C ALA A 37 6.99 -12.49 -9.66
N VAL A 38 6.21 -11.90 -8.74
CA VAL A 38 5.57 -12.59 -7.62
C VAL A 38 4.13 -12.91 -8.03
N ILE A 39 3.87 -14.17 -8.42
CA ILE A 39 2.59 -14.61 -8.98
C ILE A 39 2.08 -15.84 -8.23
N THR A 40 2.94 -16.82 -8.00
CA THR A 40 2.59 -18.08 -7.35
C THR A 40 2.67 -18.00 -5.83
N ARG A 41 2.04 -18.95 -5.15
CA ARG A 41 2.16 -19.07 -3.69
C ARG A 41 3.63 -19.18 -3.25
N SER A 42 4.43 -19.96 -3.97
CA SER A 42 5.87 -20.09 -3.69
C SER A 42 6.59 -18.76 -3.81
N ASP A 43 6.25 -17.93 -4.82
CA ASP A 43 6.84 -16.60 -4.97
C ASP A 43 6.51 -15.70 -3.78
N TYR A 44 5.27 -15.78 -3.25
CA TYR A 44 4.87 -15.06 -2.04
C TYR A 44 5.62 -15.54 -0.79
N GLU A 45 5.86 -16.83 -0.66
CA GLU A 45 6.63 -17.42 0.44
C GLU A 45 8.11 -17.01 0.38
N GLU A 46 8.67 -16.86 -0.83
CA GLU A 46 10.04 -16.39 -1.05
C GLU A 46 10.20 -14.86 -1.06
N PHE A 47 9.08 -14.13 -1.12
CA PHE A 47 9.11 -12.68 -1.13
C PHE A 47 9.83 -12.12 0.11
N GLY A 48 10.76 -11.23 -0.15
CA GLY A 48 11.51 -10.59 0.94
C GLY A 48 12.62 -11.43 1.56
N TYR A 49 12.76 -12.71 1.18
CA TYR A 49 13.91 -13.52 1.55
C TYR A 49 14.91 -13.64 0.39
N ASN A 50 14.44 -14.01 -0.79
CA ASN A 50 15.26 -14.25 -1.96
C ASN A 50 14.92 -13.33 -3.13
N LYS A 51 13.64 -13.30 -3.56
CA LYS A 51 13.25 -12.63 -4.80
C LYS A 51 13.19 -11.11 -4.73
N ARG A 52 12.65 -10.52 -3.67
CA ARG A 52 12.31 -9.09 -3.59
C ARG A 52 12.74 -8.47 -2.25
N LYS A 53 13.86 -8.93 -1.73
CA LYS A 53 14.35 -8.53 -0.41
C LYS A 53 14.57 -7.02 -0.30
N LEU A 54 15.22 -6.40 -1.27
CA LEU A 54 15.50 -4.96 -1.23
C LEU A 54 14.22 -4.13 -1.39
N PHE A 55 13.24 -4.58 -2.20
CA PHE A 55 11.94 -3.91 -2.30
C PHE A 55 11.19 -3.95 -0.97
N ARG A 56 11.25 -5.06 -0.24
CA ARG A 56 10.67 -5.14 1.10
C ARG A 56 11.34 -4.16 2.06
N GLU A 57 12.67 -4.09 2.06
CA GLU A 57 13.43 -3.19 2.93
C GLU A 57 13.12 -1.72 2.61
N VAL A 58 12.98 -1.36 1.33
CA VAL A 58 12.54 -0.02 0.90
C VAL A 58 11.12 0.28 1.39
N LEU A 59 10.18 -0.67 1.25
CA LEU A 59 8.82 -0.52 1.74
C LEU A 59 8.78 -0.32 3.25
N GLU A 60 9.52 -1.12 4.02
CA GLU A 60 9.65 -0.97 5.48
C GLU A 60 10.17 0.43 5.85
N GLY A 61 11.24 0.90 5.21
CA GLY A 61 11.80 2.22 5.42
C GLY A 61 10.86 3.36 5.04
N ASP A 62 10.13 3.20 3.95
CA ASP A 62 9.16 4.19 3.48
C ASP A 62 7.94 4.27 4.42
N LEU A 63 7.44 3.15 4.93
CA LEU A 63 6.35 3.12 5.92
C LEU A 63 6.75 3.80 7.25
N LEU A 64 8.03 3.75 7.63
CA LEU A 64 8.54 4.45 8.80
C LEU A 64 8.65 5.97 8.61
N THR A 65 8.98 6.41 7.39
CA THR A 65 9.41 7.79 7.14
C THR A 65 8.41 8.61 6.34
N LYS A 66 7.52 7.98 5.57
CA LYS A 66 6.55 8.63 4.67
C LYS A 66 5.12 8.39 5.10
N ILE A 67 4.21 9.23 4.63
CA ILE A 67 2.77 9.05 4.75
C ILE A 67 2.30 8.30 3.51
N PHE A 68 1.60 7.19 3.70
CA PHE A 68 1.02 6.42 2.61
C PHE A 68 -0.45 6.78 2.43
N LEU A 69 -0.87 6.86 1.18
CA LEU A 69 -2.26 6.88 0.76
C LEU A 69 -2.54 5.60 -0.03
N PHE A 70 -3.36 4.71 0.53
CA PHE A 70 -3.74 3.45 -0.10
C PHE A 70 -4.99 3.64 -0.96
N LEU A 71 -4.89 3.32 -2.25
CA LEU A 71 -5.97 3.38 -3.23
C LEU A 71 -6.11 2.02 -3.90
N GLY A 72 -7.33 1.48 -3.93
CA GLY A 72 -7.61 0.19 -4.55
C GLY A 72 -6.87 -0.99 -3.90
N PHE A 73 -6.48 -0.87 -2.63
CA PHE A 73 -5.72 -1.87 -1.89
C PHE A 73 -6.64 -2.60 -0.91
N SER A 74 -6.57 -3.95 -0.87
CA SER A 74 -7.47 -4.77 -0.04
C SER A 74 -6.94 -5.11 1.34
N PHE A 75 -5.66 -4.93 1.59
CA PHE A 75 -4.94 -5.43 2.78
C PHE A 75 -4.99 -6.96 2.94
N GLU A 76 -5.19 -7.68 1.85
CA GLU A 76 -5.14 -9.15 1.82
C GLU A 76 -3.78 -9.70 1.41
N ASP A 77 -2.83 -8.83 1.01
CA ASP A 77 -1.46 -9.19 0.67
C ASP A 77 -0.70 -9.65 1.93
N PRO A 78 -0.31 -10.93 2.01
CA PRO A 78 0.35 -11.48 3.20
C PRO A 78 1.72 -10.85 3.45
N ASN A 79 2.44 -10.45 2.41
CA ASN A 79 3.76 -9.84 2.54
C ASN A 79 3.67 -8.43 3.10
N PHE A 80 2.68 -7.66 2.63
CA PHE A 80 2.40 -6.34 3.18
C PHE A 80 1.94 -6.41 4.64
N ASN A 81 1.05 -7.36 4.97
CA ASN A 81 0.58 -7.58 6.34
C ASN A 81 1.72 -8.00 7.27
N TYR A 82 2.66 -8.81 6.78
CA TYR A 82 3.87 -9.16 7.53
C TYR A 82 4.71 -7.90 7.86
N VAL A 83 4.94 -7.04 6.87
CA VAL A 83 5.72 -5.80 7.05
C VAL A 83 5.05 -4.88 8.07
N ILE A 84 3.76 -4.62 7.94
CA ILE A 84 3.01 -3.77 8.89
C ILE A 84 3.01 -4.37 10.29
N GLY A 85 2.75 -5.67 10.42
CA GLY A 85 2.77 -6.37 11.71
C GLY A 85 4.12 -6.25 12.42
N ARG A 86 5.22 -6.39 11.66
CA ARG A 86 6.57 -6.21 12.17
C ARG A 86 6.84 -4.79 12.64
N LEU A 87 6.44 -3.79 11.85
CA LEU A 87 6.62 -2.38 12.21
C LEU A 87 5.85 -2.03 13.50
N ARG A 88 4.63 -2.55 13.67
CA ARG A 88 3.84 -2.36 14.89
C ARG A 88 4.56 -2.89 16.14
N VAL A 89 5.24 -4.03 16.03
CA VAL A 89 5.99 -4.60 17.17
C VAL A 89 7.23 -3.76 17.49
N LEU A 90 7.84 -3.14 16.50
CA LEU A 90 9.05 -2.33 16.65
C LEU A 90 8.76 -0.90 17.13
N LEU A 91 7.58 -0.37 16.84
CA LEU A 91 7.17 0.99 17.15
C LEU A 91 6.12 0.99 18.25
N ASP A 92 6.28 1.86 19.24
CA ASP A 92 5.20 2.20 20.15
C ASP A 92 4.06 2.87 19.39
N GLU A 93 2.82 2.67 19.85
CA GLU A 93 1.61 3.29 19.24
C GLU A 93 1.74 4.82 19.08
N LYS A 94 2.49 5.47 19.99
CA LYS A 94 2.74 6.92 19.96
C LYS A 94 3.69 7.37 18.85
N ASN A 95 4.51 6.45 18.31
CA ASN A 95 5.54 6.75 17.32
C ASN A 95 5.17 6.23 15.92
N THR A 96 3.99 5.62 15.76
CA THR A 96 3.53 5.10 14.47
C THR A 96 3.11 6.26 13.56
N ARG A 97 3.61 6.28 12.32
CA ARG A 97 3.16 7.23 11.29
C ARG A 97 1.69 6.98 10.97
N LYS A 98 0.96 8.06 10.68
CA LYS A 98 -0.41 7.97 10.21
C LYS A 98 -0.41 7.77 8.70
N HIS A 99 -1.07 6.70 8.25
CA HIS A 99 -1.34 6.40 6.86
C HIS A 99 -2.83 6.51 6.59
N TYR A 100 -3.23 6.62 5.34
CA TYR A 100 -4.64 6.81 4.97
C TYR A 100 -5.05 5.79 3.92
N TRP A 101 -6.25 5.28 4.05
CA TRP A 101 -6.86 4.35 3.11
C TRP A 101 -8.20 4.88 2.64
N ILE A 102 -8.38 5.02 1.33
CA ILE A 102 -9.68 5.38 0.76
C ILE A 102 -10.35 4.10 0.29
N MET A 103 -11.52 3.82 0.83
CA MET A 103 -12.33 2.68 0.43
C MET A 103 -13.79 3.05 0.26
N LYS A 104 -14.48 2.31 -0.62
CA LYS A 104 -15.91 2.50 -0.82
C LYS A 104 -16.70 1.91 0.34
N LYS A 105 -17.65 2.67 0.85
CA LYS A 105 -18.60 2.23 1.89
C LYS A 105 -19.51 1.13 1.36
N VAL A 106 -19.74 0.09 2.16
CA VAL A 106 -20.69 -0.96 1.83
C VAL A 106 -22.10 -0.38 1.75
N GLN A 107 -22.77 -0.57 0.60
CA GLN A 107 -24.12 -0.06 0.34
C GLN A 107 -25.17 -0.99 0.96
N ASN A 108 -26.31 -0.43 1.40
CA ASN A 108 -27.43 -1.20 1.95
C ASN A 108 -28.12 -2.13 0.94
N THR A 109 -27.96 -1.83 -0.34
CA THR A 109 -28.60 -2.55 -1.46
C THR A 109 -27.85 -3.83 -1.86
N VAL A 110 -26.68 -4.09 -1.27
CA VAL A 110 -25.88 -5.28 -1.58
C VAL A 110 -26.37 -6.46 -0.76
N GLU A 111 -26.45 -7.64 -1.39
CA GLU A 111 -26.74 -8.89 -0.69
C GLU A 111 -25.79 -9.11 0.49
N ASN A 112 -26.32 -9.57 1.63
CA ASN A 112 -25.57 -9.70 2.89
C ASN A 112 -24.93 -8.38 3.38
N SER A 113 -25.61 -7.24 3.15
CA SER A 113 -25.06 -5.92 3.46
C SER A 113 -24.68 -5.74 4.92
N GLU A 114 -25.44 -6.30 5.86
CA GLU A 114 -25.15 -6.22 7.30
C GLU A 114 -23.84 -6.95 7.64
N TYR A 115 -23.66 -8.18 7.11
CA TYR A 115 -22.40 -8.91 7.30
C TYR A 115 -21.21 -8.18 6.70
N LYS A 116 -21.36 -7.66 5.47
CA LYS A 116 -20.29 -6.90 4.79
C LYS A 116 -19.93 -5.62 5.52
N LYS A 117 -20.93 -4.93 6.11
CA LYS A 117 -20.68 -3.74 6.94
C LYS A 117 -19.92 -4.08 8.20
N ALA A 118 -20.37 -5.10 8.92
CA ALA A 118 -19.70 -5.55 10.13
C ALA A 118 -18.23 -5.97 9.82
N LYS A 119 -18.01 -6.69 8.71
CA LYS A 119 -16.66 -7.03 8.24
C LYS A 119 -15.84 -5.78 7.94
N GLN A 120 -16.43 -4.78 7.27
CA GLN A 120 -15.76 -3.51 6.96
C GLN A 120 -15.38 -2.75 8.23
N GLU A 121 -16.27 -2.67 9.20
CA GLU A 121 -16.04 -1.99 10.49
C GLU A 121 -14.90 -2.65 11.26
N LEU A 122 -14.92 -3.99 11.37
CA LEU A 122 -13.84 -4.74 12.01
C LEU A 122 -12.49 -4.54 11.32
N GLN A 123 -12.47 -4.51 9.99
CA GLN A 123 -11.26 -4.26 9.22
C GLN A 123 -10.72 -2.85 9.48
N ILE A 124 -11.58 -1.84 9.52
CA ILE A 124 -11.21 -0.45 9.82
C ILE A 124 -10.64 -0.36 11.24
N GLU A 125 -11.30 -0.99 12.22
CA GLU A 125 -10.83 -0.99 13.59
C GLU A 125 -9.47 -1.67 13.74
N ASP A 126 -9.27 -2.80 13.06
CA ASP A 126 -7.99 -3.50 13.08
C ASP A 126 -6.88 -2.66 12.44
N LEU A 127 -7.12 -2.06 11.27
CA LEU A 127 -6.14 -1.22 10.58
C LEU A 127 -5.77 0.05 11.37
N ASN A 128 -6.71 0.61 12.13
CA ASN A 128 -6.41 1.75 13.01
C ASN A 128 -5.31 1.43 14.03
N ARG A 129 -5.20 0.18 14.49
CA ARG A 129 -4.14 -0.28 15.39
C ARG A 129 -2.74 -0.22 14.75
N TYR A 130 -2.70 -0.22 13.41
CA TYR A 130 -1.47 -0.09 12.63
C TYR A 130 -1.22 1.35 12.14
N GLY A 131 -2.00 2.32 12.64
CA GLY A 131 -1.90 3.72 12.22
C GLY A 131 -2.51 4.00 10.84
N ILE A 132 -3.34 3.10 10.31
CA ILE A 132 -3.99 3.26 9.01
C ILE A 132 -5.42 3.75 9.22
N PHE A 133 -5.69 4.99 8.88
CA PHE A 133 -7.00 5.64 9.03
C PHE A 133 -7.80 5.56 7.74
N THR A 134 -9.04 5.10 7.84
CA THR A 134 -9.89 4.89 6.68
C THR A 134 -10.76 6.11 6.39
N CYS A 135 -10.74 6.57 5.14
CA CYS A 135 -11.68 7.52 4.56
C CYS A 135 -12.70 6.75 3.73
N LEU A 136 -13.96 6.71 4.19
CA LEU A 136 -15.05 6.06 3.46
C LEU A 136 -15.65 7.00 2.44
N VAL A 137 -15.72 6.55 1.17
CA VAL A 137 -16.41 7.24 0.07
C VAL A 137 -17.65 6.47 -0.34
N ASN A 138 -18.67 7.15 -0.82
CA ASN A 138 -19.88 6.51 -1.31
C ASN A 138 -19.73 6.06 -2.77
N ASP A 139 -18.92 6.81 -3.54
CA ASP A 139 -18.62 6.52 -4.94
C ASP A 139 -17.14 6.73 -5.25
N TYR A 140 -16.63 6.02 -6.26
CA TYR A 140 -15.23 6.16 -6.69
C TYR A 140 -14.90 7.51 -7.31
N ASN A 141 -15.89 8.27 -7.79
CA ASN A 141 -15.68 9.63 -8.30
C ASN A 141 -15.20 10.59 -7.20
N GLU A 142 -15.63 10.38 -5.95
CA GLU A 142 -15.16 11.16 -4.80
C GLU A 142 -13.64 11.06 -4.60
N ILE A 143 -13.02 9.94 -5.02
CA ILE A 143 -11.56 9.78 -4.96
C ILE A 143 -10.87 10.81 -5.85
N THR A 144 -11.40 11.03 -7.06
CA THR A 144 -10.85 12.01 -7.99
C THR A 144 -10.95 13.43 -7.41
N GLU A 145 -12.06 13.75 -6.76
CA GLU A 145 -12.26 15.04 -6.09
C GLU A 145 -11.28 15.24 -4.94
N ILE A 146 -11.11 14.21 -4.07
CA ILE A 146 -10.14 14.22 -2.97
C ILE A 146 -8.72 14.44 -3.50
N LEU A 147 -8.32 13.70 -4.54
CA LEU A 147 -6.99 13.82 -5.14
C LEU A 147 -6.76 15.20 -5.76
N SER A 148 -7.77 15.78 -6.43
CA SER A 148 -7.69 17.11 -7.00
C SER A 148 -7.46 18.17 -5.91
N ILE A 149 -8.22 18.10 -4.80
CA ILE A 149 -8.04 19.01 -3.67
C ILE A 149 -6.64 18.87 -3.06
N LEU A 150 -6.09 17.67 -2.98
CA LEU A 150 -4.75 17.46 -2.46
C LEU A 150 -3.69 18.09 -3.37
N VAL A 151 -3.83 17.92 -4.70
CA VAL A 151 -2.88 18.49 -5.69
C VAL A 151 -2.95 20.03 -5.70
N ASP A 152 -4.15 20.62 -5.60
CA ASP A 152 -4.33 22.08 -5.63
C ASP A 152 -3.79 22.81 -4.39
N ARG A 153 -3.52 22.06 -3.31
CA ARG A 153 -2.97 22.62 -2.05
C ARG A 153 -1.46 22.54 -1.92
N TYR A 154 -0.80 21.86 -2.83
CA TYR A 154 0.66 21.68 -2.88
C TYR A 154 1.25 22.17 -4.20
#